data_32020f3afd3f7cdb431cbfbe27c873cd
#
_entry.id   32020f3afd3f7cdb431cbfbe27c873cd
#
_cell.length_a   1.000
_cell.length_b   1.000
_cell.length_c   1.000
_cell.angle_alpha   90.00
_cell.angle_beta   90.00
_cell.angle_gamma   90.00
#
_symmetry.space_group_name_H-M   'P 1'
#
loop_
_entity.id
_entity.type
_entity.pdbx_description
1 polymer ?
#
loop_
_entity_poly.entity_id
_entity_poly.type
_entity_poly.pdbx_seq_one_letter_code
_entity_poly.pdbx_strand_id
1 'polypeptide(L)'
;NDAGRKCDKIHVKGLDTVRSNFAVAMKDLLSKVLEDILANVPKEQIDERISKFKRNMNMLHYDVMANPIGVKGIGKYEVKDSDSPFSTYKKGAPVHVKAAINYNSLLQYWYEGRKYEKITNGNKIRWVYLKENEFGFDTIGYKGYEDPPQILELIKTHIDHSRMFEQAMSKKIGMFYEAMKWGDVVDKQASIERFF
;
A
#
# COMPACT_ATOMS: atom_id res chain seq x y z
N ASN A 1 -21.89 18.45 19.02
CA ASN A 1 -23.22 18.57 18.44
C ASN A 1 -24.22 18.96 19.56
N ASP A 2 -24.41 20.26 19.77
CA ASP A 2 -25.10 20.84 20.94
C ASP A 2 -26.59 20.50 21.04
N ALA A 3 -27.14 19.79 20.07
CA ALA A 3 -28.56 19.45 20.03
C ALA A 3 -28.83 17.93 20.08
N GLY A 4 -27.85 17.09 20.37
CA GLY A 4 -28.02 15.63 20.37
C GLY A 4 -28.42 15.03 19.03
N ARG A 5 -28.32 15.80 17.94
CA ARG A 5 -28.59 15.31 16.57
C ARG A 5 -27.45 14.43 16.10
N LYS A 6 -27.76 13.23 15.64
CA LYS A 6 -26.78 12.38 14.96
C LYS A 6 -26.27 13.12 13.73
N CYS A 7 -24.94 13.10 13.53
CA CYS A 7 -24.31 13.59 12.30
C CYS A 7 -24.65 12.63 11.17
N ASP A 8 -25.42 13.06 10.19
CA ASP A 8 -25.79 12.21 9.04
C ASP A 8 -24.63 11.98 8.07
N LYS A 9 -23.56 12.80 8.16
CA LYS A 9 -22.40 12.70 7.28
C LYS A 9 -21.14 13.28 7.94
N ILE A 10 -20.06 12.48 7.90
CA ILE A 10 -18.73 12.91 8.33
C ILE A 10 -18.01 13.52 7.13
N HIS A 11 -17.64 14.80 7.23
CA HIS A 11 -16.80 15.47 6.25
C HIS A 11 -15.35 15.50 6.72
N VAL A 12 -14.50 14.67 6.10
CA VAL A 12 -13.08 14.58 6.41
C VAL A 12 -12.28 15.46 5.45
N LYS A 13 -11.45 16.35 6.00
CA LYS A 13 -10.50 17.18 5.22
C LYS A 13 -9.08 16.96 5.74
N GLY A 14 -8.12 16.91 4.82
CA GLY A 14 -6.70 16.82 5.17
C GLY A 14 -6.18 15.44 5.58
N LEU A 15 -7.04 14.44 5.68
CA LEU A 15 -6.65 13.06 5.95
C LEU A 15 -6.50 12.24 4.66
N ASP A 16 -5.68 11.19 4.72
CA ASP A 16 -5.43 10.31 3.58
C ASP A 16 -6.67 9.49 3.15
N THR A 17 -7.71 9.42 3.99
CA THR A 17 -9.00 8.81 3.66
C THR A 17 -9.64 9.40 2.41
N VAL A 18 -9.36 10.67 2.10
CA VAL A 18 -9.89 11.38 0.92
C VAL A 18 -8.91 11.45 -0.24
N ARG A 19 -7.66 11.00 -0.07
CA ARG A 19 -6.65 11.06 -1.13
C ARG A 19 -6.85 9.94 -2.15
N SER A 20 -6.70 10.27 -3.43
CA SER A 20 -6.82 9.30 -4.53
C SER A 20 -5.63 8.34 -4.65
N ASN A 21 -4.49 8.66 -4.05
CA ASN A 21 -3.26 7.86 -4.11
C ASN A 21 -3.07 6.89 -2.93
N PHE A 22 -4.14 6.51 -2.26
CA PHE A 22 -4.13 5.64 -1.10
C PHE A 22 -4.89 4.34 -1.40
N ALA A 23 -4.35 3.20 -0.97
CA ALA A 23 -4.94 1.88 -1.21
C ALA A 23 -6.35 1.78 -0.64
N VAL A 24 -7.27 1.16 -1.37
CA VAL A 24 -8.70 1.11 -1.02
C VAL A 24 -8.91 0.45 0.35
N ALA A 25 -8.30 -0.72 0.57
CA ALA A 25 -8.45 -1.44 1.84
C ALA A 25 -7.93 -0.64 3.05
N MET A 26 -6.84 0.11 2.87
CA MET A 26 -6.28 0.97 3.93
C MET A 26 -7.16 2.19 4.17
N LYS A 27 -7.74 2.75 3.10
CA LYS A 27 -8.67 3.88 3.19
C LYS A 27 -9.92 3.50 3.96
N ASP A 28 -10.49 2.34 3.65
CA ASP A 28 -11.69 1.83 4.31
C ASP A 28 -11.45 1.56 5.80
N LEU A 29 -10.31 0.93 6.15
CA LEU A 29 -9.93 0.74 7.54
C LEU A 29 -9.76 2.06 8.27
N LEU A 30 -9.02 3.02 7.68
CA LEU A 30 -8.75 4.31 8.32
C LEU A 30 -10.04 5.11 8.53
N SER A 31 -10.96 5.09 7.56
CA SER A 31 -12.28 5.71 7.67
C SER A 31 -13.08 5.08 8.79
N LYS A 32 -13.05 3.75 8.90
CA LYS A 32 -13.79 3.02 9.94
C LYS A 32 -13.22 3.29 11.33
N VAL A 33 -11.91 3.33 11.48
CA VAL A 33 -11.26 3.71 12.75
C VAL A 33 -11.63 5.12 13.15
N LEU A 34 -11.67 6.08 12.21
CA LEU A 34 -12.08 7.44 12.48
C LEU A 34 -13.56 7.53 12.90
N GLU A 35 -14.45 6.81 12.21
CA GLU A 35 -15.88 6.73 12.59
C GLU A 35 -16.05 6.17 14.00
N ASP A 36 -15.34 5.10 14.35
CA ASP A 36 -15.39 4.47 15.66
C ASP A 36 -14.91 5.45 16.76
N ILE A 37 -13.81 6.19 16.51
CA ILE A 37 -13.32 7.24 17.44
C ILE A 37 -14.38 8.32 17.67
N LEU A 38 -14.98 8.83 16.59
CA LEU A 38 -16.01 9.87 16.67
C LEU A 38 -17.31 9.39 17.33
N ALA A 39 -17.59 8.10 17.26
CA ALA A 39 -18.70 7.45 17.95
C ALA A 39 -18.39 7.07 19.40
N ASN A 40 -17.20 7.41 19.92
CA ASN A 40 -16.70 7.04 21.25
C ASN A 40 -16.69 5.51 21.49
N VAL A 41 -16.40 4.73 20.46
CA VAL A 41 -16.19 3.29 20.61
C VAL A 41 -14.97 3.05 21.52
N PRO A 42 -15.04 2.11 22.47
CA PRO A 42 -13.91 1.79 23.35
C PRO A 42 -12.63 1.42 22.56
N LYS A 43 -11.48 1.88 23.06
CA LYS A 43 -10.16 1.63 22.44
C LYS A 43 -9.94 0.15 22.10
N GLU A 44 -10.33 -0.74 23.02
CA GLU A 44 -10.15 -2.19 22.88
C GLU A 44 -10.88 -2.77 21.65
N GLN A 45 -12.01 -2.20 21.28
CA GLN A 45 -12.75 -2.62 20.09
C GLN A 45 -12.10 -2.09 18.81
N ILE A 46 -11.51 -0.90 18.88
CA ILE A 46 -10.76 -0.32 17.76
C ILE A 46 -9.46 -1.11 17.56
N ASP A 47 -8.74 -1.45 18.64
CA ASP A 47 -7.55 -2.31 18.61
C ASP A 47 -7.89 -3.67 17.97
N GLU A 48 -8.99 -4.30 18.38
CA GLU A 48 -9.44 -5.57 17.80
C GLU A 48 -9.77 -5.46 16.30
N ARG A 49 -10.38 -4.36 15.86
CA ARG A 49 -10.65 -4.10 14.44
C ARG A 49 -9.36 -4.04 13.64
N ILE A 50 -8.37 -3.28 14.12
CA ILE A 50 -7.06 -3.13 13.47
C ILE A 50 -6.34 -4.48 13.44
N SER A 51 -6.31 -5.19 14.55
CA SER A 51 -5.68 -6.50 14.67
C SER A 51 -6.35 -7.54 13.76
N LYS A 52 -7.68 -7.55 13.71
CA LYS A 52 -8.44 -8.40 12.78
C LYS A 52 -8.11 -8.10 11.32
N PHE A 53 -7.99 -6.84 10.96
CA PHE A 53 -7.57 -6.47 9.61
C PHE A 53 -6.16 -6.99 9.29
N LYS A 54 -5.19 -6.80 10.21
CA LYS A 54 -3.82 -7.32 10.05
C LYS A 54 -3.78 -8.84 9.84
N ARG A 55 -4.54 -9.60 10.63
CA ARG A 55 -4.61 -11.07 10.50
C ARG A 55 -5.18 -11.52 9.15
N ASN A 56 -6.15 -10.78 8.62
CA ASN A 56 -6.88 -11.16 7.40
C ASN A 56 -6.38 -10.50 6.13
N MET A 57 -5.46 -9.52 6.19
CA MET A 57 -5.04 -8.75 5.02
C MET A 57 -4.37 -9.62 3.94
N ASN A 58 -3.76 -10.76 4.31
CA ASN A 58 -3.16 -11.68 3.35
C ASN A 58 -4.20 -12.39 2.45
N MET A 59 -5.49 -12.36 2.83
CA MET A 59 -6.59 -12.90 2.01
C MET A 59 -7.15 -11.85 1.03
N LEU A 60 -6.74 -10.58 1.17
CA LEU A 60 -7.23 -9.52 0.30
C LEU A 60 -6.56 -9.59 -1.07
N HIS A 61 -7.35 -9.32 -2.10
CA HIS A 61 -6.82 -9.20 -3.44
C HIS A 61 -5.79 -8.07 -3.52
N TYR A 62 -4.69 -8.28 -4.23
CA TYR A 62 -3.60 -7.30 -4.34
C TYR A 62 -4.06 -5.92 -4.82
N ASP A 63 -5.06 -5.83 -5.68
CA ASP A 63 -5.59 -4.58 -6.22
C ASP A 63 -6.13 -3.62 -5.13
N VAL A 64 -6.78 -4.16 -4.09
CA VAL A 64 -7.30 -3.33 -2.99
C VAL A 64 -6.21 -2.92 -2.00
N MET A 65 -5.07 -3.62 -2.03
CA MET A 65 -3.87 -3.31 -1.23
C MET A 65 -2.90 -2.37 -1.95
N ALA A 66 -3.00 -2.28 -3.28
CA ALA A 66 -2.08 -1.49 -4.09
C ALA A 66 -2.35 0.02 -4.01
N ASN A 67 -1.27 0.81 -4.02
CA ASN A 67 -1.35 2.27 -4.01
C ASN A 67 -1.45 2.81 -5.45
N PRO A 68 -2.51 3.51 -5.82
CA PRO A 68 -2.61 4.18 -7.12
C PRO A 68 -1.80 5.48 -7.13
N ILE A 69 -1.07 5.76 -8.20
CA ILE A 69 -0.29 6.98 -8.34
C ILE A 69 0.03 7.32 -9.82
N GLY A 70 0.22 8.60 -10.10
CA GLY A 70 0.79 9.04 -11.38
C GLY A 70 2.32 9.01 -11.36
N VAL A 71 2.94 8.42 -12.35
CA VAL A 71 4.41 8.29 -12.44
C VAL A 71 5.02 9.52 -13.08
N LYS A 72 6.08 10.05 -12.47
CA LYS A 72 6.91 11.14 -13.04
C LYS A 72 8.39 10.88 -12.71
N GLY A 73 9.27 11.17 -13.66
CA GLY A 73 10.71 11.16 -13.44
C GLY A 73 11.40 9.80 -13.65
N ILE A 74 10.83 8.87 -14.43
CA ILE A 74 11.47 7.60 -14.78
C ILE A 74 12.88 7.85 -15.31
N GLY A 75 13.04 8.62 -16.41
CA GLY A 75 14.34 8.91 -17.00
C GLY A 75 15.32 9.66 -16.11
N LYS A 76 14.83 10.36 -15.05
CA LYS A 76 15.70 11.01 -14.07
C LYS A 76 16.38 9.99 -13.14
N TYR A 77 15.68 8.92 -12.79
CA TYR A 77 16.11 7.97 -11.76
C TYR A 77 16.58 6.63 -12.30
N GLU A 78 16.15 6.25 -13.51
CA GLU A 78 16.59 4.99 -14.14
C GLU A 78 18.09 5.04 -14.47
N VAL A 79 18.79 3.95 -14.15
CA VAL A 79 20.17 3.70 -14.53
C VAL A 79 20.18 2.37 -15.28
N LYS A 80 20.48 2.44 -16.58
CA LYS A 80 20.64 1.24 -17.39
C LYS A 80 22.03 0.69 -17.17
N ASP A 81 22.11 -0.59 -16.96
CA ASP A 81 23.34 -1.35 -16.84
C ASP A 81 23.46 -2.23 -18.10
N SER A 82 24.61 -2.15 -18.80
CA SER A 82 24.88 -3.00 -19.98
C SER A 82 25.04 -4.47 -19.60
N ASP A 83 25.46 -4.73 -18.37
CA ASP A 83 25.81 -6.06 -17.87
C ASP A 83 24.68 -6.73 -17.09
N SER A 84 23.56 -6.03 -16.90
CA SER A 84 22.38 -6.52 -16.21
C SER A 84 21.12 -6.43 -17.09
N PRO A 85 20.26 -7.46 -17.11
CA PRO A 85 18.96 -7.39 -17.78
C PRO A 85 18.02 -6.39 -17.09
N PHE A 86 18.34 -5.96 -15.87
CA PHE A 86 17.49 -5.08 -15.06
C PHE A 86 18.14 -3.71 -14.87
N SER A 87 17.35 -2.66 -15.07
CA SER A 87 17.74 -1.31 -14.70
C SER A 87 17.83 -1.16 -13.17
N THR A 88 18.80 -0.36 -12.72
CA THR A 88 18.92 0.06 -11.33
C THR A 88 18.41 1.49 -11.14
N TYR A 89 18.54 2.05 -9.93
CA TYR A 89 18.01 3.38 -9.65
C TYR A 89 19.04 4.27 -8.98
N LYS A 90 18.99 5.56 -9.30
CA LYS A 90 19.72 6.58 -8.56
C LYS A 90 19.21 6.69 -7.13
N LYS A 91 20.11 7.05 -6.20
CA LYS A 91 19.75 7.34 -4.80
C LYS A 91 18.61 8.36 -4.71
N GLY A 92 17.65 8.10 -3.84
CA GLY A 92 16.48 8.97 -3.64
C GLY A 92 15.35 8.76 -4.64
N ALA A 93 15.40 7.72 -5.49
CA ALA A 93 14.29 7.38 -6.37
C ALA A 93 13.02 7.05 -5.55
N PRO A 94 11.87 7.71 -5.83
CA PRO A 94 10.61 7.39 -5.17
C PRO A 94 10.18 5.94 -5.44
N VAL A 95 9.53 5.30 -4.48
CA VAL A 95 9.13 3.88 -4.56
C VAL A 95 8.31 3.58 -5.82
N HIS A 96 7.33 4.40 -6.14
CA HIS A 96 6.50 4.22 -7.33
C HIS A 96 7.27 4.37 -8.67
N VAL A 97 8.36 5.16 -8.66
CA VAL A 97 9.25 5.26 -9.82
C VAL A 97 10.08 3.99 -9.97
N LYS A 98 10.62 3.47 -8.85
CA LYS A 98 11.29 2.15 -8.84
C LYS A 98 10.35 1.06 -9.34
N ALA A 99 9.10 1.06 -8.85
CA ALA A 99 8.08 0.11 -9.25
C ALA A 99 7.81 0.14 -10.78
N ALA A 100 7.76 1.33 -11.37
CA ALA A 100 7.60 1.49 -12.82
C ALA A 100 8.83 1.01 -13.61
N ILE A 101 10.04 1.30 -13.11
CA ILE A 101 11.28 0.84 -13.72
C ILE A 101 11.37 -0.69 -13.67
N ASN A 102 11.01 -1.32 -12.55
CA ASN A 102 11.00 -2.78 -12.41
C ASN A 102 10.01 -3.44 -13.39
N TYR A 103 8.80 -2.87 -13.53
CA TYR A 103 7.85 -3.32 -14.55
C TYR A 103 8.47 -3.29 -15.95
N ASN A 104 9.07 -2.18 -16.32
CA ASN A 104 9.68 -2.00 -17.63
C ASN A 104 10.88 -2.95 -17.85
N SER A 105 11.65 -3.21 -16.81
CA SER A 105 12.76 -4.17 -16.85
C SER A 105 12.28 -5.60 -17.08
N LEU A 106 11.21 -6.02 -16.42
CA LEU A 106 10.62 -7.34 -16.62
C LEU A 106 10.02 -7.50 -18.03
N LEU A 107 9.37 -6.48 -18.57
CA LEU A 107 8.91 -6.50 -19.96
C LEU A 107 10.08 -6.72 -20.95
N GLN A 108 11.21 -6.10 -20.68
CA GLN A 108 12.40 -6.27 -21.50
C GLN A 108 13.02 -7.66 -21.32
N TYR A 109 13.14 -8.13 -20.09
CA TYR A 109 13.68 -9.44 -19.74
C TYR A 109 12.90 -10.59 -20.37
N TRP A 110 11.57 -10.53 -20.37
CA TRP A 110 10.71 -11.54 -20.98
C TRP A 110 10.43 -11.31 -22.47
N TYR A 111 11.03 -10.30 -23.10
CA TYR A 111 10.77 -9.91 -24.49
C TYR A 111 9.31 -9.58 -24.81
N GLU A 112 8.55 -9.18 -23.79
CA GLU A 112 7.11 -8.85 -23.90
C GLU A 112 6.85 -7.39 -24.33
N GLY A 113 7.88 -6.58 -24.55
CA GLY A 113 7.77 -5.17 -24.91
C GLY A 113 7.13 -4.88 -26.28
N ARG A 114 6.89 -5.92 -27.10
CA ARG A 114 6.12 -5.79 -28.34
C ARG A 114 4.63 -5.95 -28.12
N LYS A 115 4.23 -6.65 -27.08
CA LYS A 115 2.84 -6.99 -26.76
C LYS A 115 2.27 -6.04 -25.72
N TYR A 116 3.08 -5.64 -24.76
CA TYR A 116 2.66 -4.78 -23.64
C TYR A 116 3.44 -3.48 -23.64
N GLU A 117 2.73 -2.38 -23.44
CA GLU A 117 3.34 -1.05 -23.37
C GLU A 117 4.10 -0.84 -22.08
N LYS A 118 5.26 -0.22 -22.17
CA LYS A 118 6.04 0.25 -21.02
C LYS A 118 5.27 1.31 -20.24
N ILE A 119 5.51 1.35 -18.94
CA ILE A 119 5.09 2.49 -18.11
C ILE A 119 5.97 3.68 -18.42
N THR A 120 5.33 4.80 -18.73
CA THR A 120 6.00 6.07 -19.06
C THR A 120 5.57 7.19 -18.13
N ASN A 121 6.26 8.33 -18.19
CA ASN A 121 5.88 9.51 -17.43
C ASN A 121 4.46 9.95 -17.83
N GLY A 122 3.62 10.23 -16.82
CA GLY A 122 2.22 10.58 -16.98
C GLY A 122 1.25 9.40 -16.83
N ASN A 123 1.71 8.16 -16.94
CA ASN A 123 0.84 7.02 -16.71
C ASN A 123 0.36 6.97 -15.26
N LYS A 124 -0.89 6.58 -15.08
CA LYS A 124 -1.43 6.17 -13.77
C LYS A 124 -1.15 4.69 -13.60
N ILE A 125 -0.56 4.33 -12.48
CA ILE A 125 -0.25 2.94 -12.12
C ILE A 125 -0.76 2.62 -10.73
N ARG A 126 -0.77 1.34 -10.41
CA ARG A 126 -0.82 0.81 -9.06
C ARG A 126 0.53 0.20 -8.73
N TRP A 127 0.93 0.23 -7.48
CA TRP A 127 2.19 -0.37 -7.06
C TRP A 127 2.07 -1.04 -5.70
N VAL A 128 2.88 -2.07 -5.49
CA VAL A 128 2.96 -2.83 -4.24
C VAL A 128 4.41 -3.04 -3.82
N TYR A 129 4.62 -3.28 -2.53
CA TYR A 129 5.86 -3.89 -2.05
C TYR A 129 5.82 -5.39 -2.29
N LEU A 130 7.00 -5.96 -2.53
CA LEU A 130 7.20 -7.40 -2.69
C LEU A 130 8.05 -7.95 -1.56
N LYS A 131 7.76 -9.18 -1.16
CA LYS A 131 8.66 -10.06 -0.41
C LYS A 131 9.83 -10.47 -1.29
N GLU A 132 10.80 -11.16 -0.71
CA GLU A 132 11.90 -11.77 -1.45
C GLU A 132 11.39 -12.58 -2.64
N ASN A 133 12.02 -12.38 -3.81
CA ASN A 133 11.65 -12.99 -5.07
C ASN A 133 12.89 -13.17 -5.96
N GLU A 134 12.77 -13.99 -7.00
CA GLU A 134 13.84 -14.34 -7.92
C GLU A 134 14.49 -13.15 -8.65
N PHE A 135 13.79 -12.02 -8.78
CA PHE A 135 14.28 -10.82 -9.45
C PHE A 135 14.98 -9.85 -8.50
N GLY A 136 14.91 -10.06 -7.18
CA GLY A 136 15.46 -9.17 -6.16
C GLY A 136 14.76 -7.81 -6.08
N PHE A 137 13.55 -7.69 -6.61
CA PHE A 137 12.77 -6.46 -6.56
C PHE A 137 11.99 -6.33 -5.26
N ASP A 138 12.10 -5.18 -4.60
CA ASP A 138 11.35 -4.85 -3.38
C ASP A 138 9.99 -4.18 -3.67
N THR A 139 9.71 -3.86 -4.94
CA THR A 139 8.47 -3.20 -5.37
C THR A 139 8.22 -3.45 -6.83
N ILE A 140 6.94 -3.46 -7.24
CA ILE A 140 6.53 -3.58 -8.63
C ILE A 140 5.30 -2.70 -8.90
N GLY A 141 5.30 -2.07 -10.09
CA GLY A 141 4.13 -1.36 -10.62
C GLY A 141 3.36 -2.18 -11.64
N TYR A 142 2.11 -1.84 -11.86
CA TYR A 142 1.28 -2.38 -12.93
C TYR A 142 0.20 -1.35 -13.32
N LYS A 143 -0.33 -1.48 -14.53
CA LYS A 143 -1.30 -0.49 -15.06
C LYS A 143 -2.72 -0.77 -14.59
N GLY A 144 -3.04 -2.03 -14.31
CA GLY A 144 -4.38 -2.51 -13.93
C GLY A 144 -5.26 -2.86 -15.14
N TYR A 145 -4.70 -2.78 -16.33
CA TYR A 145 -5.28 -3.22 -17.60
C TYR A 145 -4.15 -3.64 -18.54
N GLU A 146 -4.38 -4.69 -19.32
CA GLU A 146 -3.39 -5.18 -20.31
C GLU A 146 -1.97 -5.35 -19.72
N ASP A 147 -1.88 -5.85 -18.48
CA ASP A 147 -0.61 -6.19 -17.86
C ASP A 147 -0.22 -7.64 -18.21
N PRO A 148 1.08 -7.94 -18.32
CA PRO A 148 1.54 -9.31 -18.52
C PRO A 148 1.06 -10.24 -17.39
N PRO A 149 0.53 -11.43 -17.70
CA PRO A 149 0.12 -12.40 -16.68
C PRO A 149 1.23 -12.73 -15.69
N GLN A 150 2.50 -12.76 -16.15
CA GLN A 150 3.67 -13.03 -15.33
C GLN A 150 3.86 -11.96 -14.23
N ILE A 151 3.60 -10.69 -14.53
CA ILE A 151 3.65 -9.60 -13.52
C ILE A 151 2.53 -9.78 -12.50
N LEU A 152 1.32 -10.10 -12.96
CA LEU A 152 0.19 -10.30 -12.04
C LEU A 152 0.41 -11.51 -11.14
N GLU A 153 1.03 -12.56 -11.65
CA GLU A 153 1.39 -13.75 -10.87
C GLU A 153 2.50 -13.43 -9.85
N LEU A 154 3.55 -12.70 -10.25
CA LEU A 154 4.59 -12.21 -9.34
C LEU A 154 3.98 -11.41 -8.18
N ILE A 155 3.03 -10.52 -8.48
CA ILE A 155 2.35 -9.73 -7.46
C ILE A 155 1.55 -10.63 -6.51
N LYS A 156 0.72 -11.52 -7.03
CA LYS A 156 -0.11 -12.43 -6.23
C LYS A 156 0.73 -13.28 -5.27
N THR A 157 1.86 -13.79 -5.76
CA THR A 157 2.72 -14.70 -5.00
C THR A 157 3.59 -13.97 -3.96
N HIS A 158 4.07 -12.75 -4.29
CA HIS A 158 5.12 -12.10 -3.51
C HIS A 158 4.69 -10.77 -2.87
N ILE A 159 3.42 -10.34 -2.98
CA ILE A 159 3.01 -9.10 -2.32
C ILE A 159 3.29 -9.13 -0.81
N ASP A 160 3.94 -8.09 -0.31
CA ASP A 160 4.21 -7.89 1.11
C ASP A 160 3.09 -7.07 1.77
N HIS A 161 2.03 -7.75 2.14
CA HIS A 161 0.87 -7.13 2.80
C HIS A 161 1.26 -6.42 4.09
N SER A 162 2.18 -7.00 4.88
CA SER A 162 2.63 -6.42 6.15
C SER A 162 3.33 -5.09 5.92
N ARG A 163 4.28 -5.04 4.99
CA ARG A 163 4.99 -3.81 4.63
C ARG A 163 4.06 -2.78 4.01
N MET A 164 3.08 -3.21 3.17
CA MET A 164 2.04 -2.32 2.66
C MET A 164 1.24 -1.67 3.79
N PHE A 165 0.82 -2.47 4.78
CA PHE A 165 0.09 -1.96 5.95
C PHE A 165 0.94 -1.00 6.78
N GLU A 166 2.15 -1.40 7.17
CA GLU A 166 3.02 -0.60 8.03
C GLU A 166 3.33 0.76 7.42
N GLN A 167 3.73 0.80 6.17
CA GLN A 167 4.05 2.06 5.48
C GLN A 167 2.83 2.97 5.29
N ALA A 168 1.64 2.41 5.11
CA ALA A 168 0.42 3.17 4.91
C ALA A 168 -0.22 3.62 6.22
N MET A 169 -0.26 2.77 7.24
CA MET A 169 -1.17 2.90 8.38
C MET A 169 -0.51 3.24 9.70
N SER A 170 0.71 2.75 9.99
CA SER A 170 1.29 2.85 11.33
C SER A 170 1.38 4.29 11.82
N LYS A 171 1.91 5.20 11.01
CA LYS A 171 2.00 6.62 11.37
C LYS A 171 0.62 7.28 11.57
N LYS A 172 -0.36 6.90 10.76
CA LYS A 172 -1.71 7.50 10.79
C LYS A 172 -2.52 7.04 12.00
N ILE A 173 -2.45 5.75 12.30
CA ILE A 173 -3.04 5.20 13.52
C ILE A 173 -2.37 5.81 14.74
N GLY A 174 -1.03 5.90 14.75
CA GLY A 174 -0.28 6.55 15.82
C GLY A 174 -0.75 8.00 16.08
N MET A 175 -0.94 8.79 15.03
CA MET A 175 -1.47 10.16 15.15
C MET A 175 -2.87 10.21 15.79
N PHE A 176 -3.76 9.28 15.44
CA PHE A 176 -5.08 9.20 16.06
C PHE A 176 -4.97 8.82 17.53
N TYR A 177 -4.14 7.86 17.87
CA TYR A 177 -3.95 7.39 19.24
C TYR A 177 -3.30 8.46 20.12
N GLU A 178 -2.33 9.20 19.57
CA GLU A 178 -1.74 10.37 20.25
C GLU A 178 -2.79 11.46 20.53
N ALA A 179 -3.61 11.81 19.53
CA ALA A 179 -4.67 12.80 19.68
C ALA A 179 -5.72 12.40 20.73
N MET A 180 -6.00 11.10 20.85
CA MET A 180 -6.91 10.53 21.86
C MET A 180 -6.22 10.27 23.20
N LYS A 181 -4.90 10.51 23.33
CA LYS A 181 -4.08 10.16 24.49
C LYS A 181 -4.14 8.66 24.84
N TRP A 182 -4.26 7.82 23.83
CA TRP A 182 -4.18 6.37 23.95
C TRP A 182 -2.73 5.91 23.81
N GLY A 183 -2.37 4.79 24.45
CA GLY A 183 -1.11 4.10 24.15
C GLY A 183 -1.19 3.34 22.81
N ASP A 184 -0.13 2.60 22.46
CA ASP A 184 -0.08 1.81 21.23
C ASP A 184 -1.23 0.81 21.07
N VAL A 185 -1.40 0.31 19.85
CA VAL A 185 -2.37 -0.76 19.56
C VAL A 185 -1.98 -2.00 20.35
N VAL A 186 -2.90 -2.51 21.17
CA VAL A 186 -2.72 -3.74 21.94
C VAL A 186 -3.34 -4.90 21.16
N ASP A 187 -2.49 -5.82 20.69
CA ASP A 187 -2.94 -7.10 20.14
C ASP A 187 -3.05 -8.14 21.27
N LYS A 188 -4.28 -8.41 21.69
CA LYS A 188 -4.54 -9.34 22.80
C LYS A 188 -4.09 -10.78 22.52
N GLN A 189 -4.05 -11.20 21.24
CA GLN A 189 -3.58 -12.55 20.89
C GLN A 189 -2.06 -12.64 20.95
N ALA A 190 -1.33 -11.64 20.48
CA ALA A 190 0.13 -11.62 20.59
C ALA A 190 0.64 -11.57 22.04
N SER A 191 -0.17 -11.07 22.99
CA SER A 191 0.20 -11.11 24.42
C SER A 191 -0.04 -12.47 25.08
N ILE A 192 -0.92 -13.32 24.53
CA ILE A 192 -1.16 -14.69 25.06
C ILE A 192 -0.06 -15.65 24.59
N GLU A 193 0.40 -15.52 23.34
CA GLU A 193 1.49 -16.36 22.79
C GLU A 193 2.85 -16.12 23.47
N ARG A 194 3.03 -15.02 24.21
CA ARG A 194 4.24 -14.76 25.01
C ARG A 194 4.26 -15.48 26.37
N PHE A 195 3.18 -16.13 26.76
CA PHE A 195 3.05 -16.82 28.03
C PHE A 195 3.09 -18.36 27.88
N PHE A 196 3.25 -18.89 26.69
CA PHE A 196 3.50 -20.30 26.37
C PHE A 196 4.78 -20.44 25.53
#